data_128f0d1458e6dd707e94cd2078607448
#
_entry.id   128f0d1458e6dd707e94cd2078607448
#
_cell.length_a   1.000
_cell.length_b   1.000
_cell.length_c   1.000
_cell.angle_alpha   90.00
_cell.angle_beta   90.00
_cell.angle_gamma   90.00
#
_symmetry.space_group_name_H-M   'P 1'
#
loop_
_entity.id
_entity.type
_entity.pdbx_description
1 polymer ?
#
loop_
_entity_poly.entity_id
_entity_poly.type
_entity_poly.pdbx_seq_one_letter_code
_entity_poly.pdbx_strand_id
1 'polypeptide(L)'
;MAIEPLTIKIPEEKIEDLRSRLKNTKLAPDFNNLDWRYGTNREYLESFIQSWIDYDWSETENEINSFANYTTTIENLPIHFIYERGEGTNPMPLILSHGWPWTFWDYEKVIRPLTNPSAFGGNANDAFDIIVPSLPGFGFSTPLTTDGVQAVMTTDIWHRLMSEELGYERYAVGGGDFGAMIAQQLGQRHPEHVIGVYLTMASGARRSPEQKPDSVPPSTLETLLPLINGPTSRLNKEDFAPEETDWYERLETRWASALSHVAVHTNDPQTLAYALHDSPVGLAAWLLERRRNWSDNNGNIEEAFSRKFLMDLVSIYWLTDSFFTSARWYWHTFRTKIEPPKNPTLAKEIPLGIAVSPKDLVYTPKKMVEENANLIHWTEHPRGGHFGPAEEPELFIEDIRKFFRKLR
;
A
#
# COMPACT_ATOMS: atom_id res chain seq x y z
N MET A 1 -2.37 -25.75 3.97
CA MET A 1 -3.63 -25.69 4.76
C MET A 1 -4.78 -25.35 3.82
N ALA A 2 -6.03 -25.60 4.20
CA ALA A 2 -7.13 -25.37 3.25
C ALA A 2 -7.43 -23.86 3.14
N ILE A 3 -7.67 -23.40 1.91
CA ILE A 3 -8.29 -22.10 1.65
C ILE A 3 -9.78 -22.25 1.95
N GLU A 4 -10.31 -21.36 2.78
CA GLU A 4 -11.71 -21.37 3.19
C GLU A 4 -12.42 -20.09 2.74
N PRO A 5 -13.64 -20.18 2.20
CA PRO A 5 -14.45 -18.99 1.95
C PRO A 5 -14.69 -18.21 3.24
N LEU A 6 -14.58 -16.89 3.15
CA LEU A 6 -14.79 -15.98 4.28
C LEU A 6 -15.97 -15.05 3.99
N THR A 7 -16.94 -15.02 4.89
CA THR A 7 -17.95 -13.98 4.90
C THR A 7 -17.57 -12.96 5.98
N ILE A 8 -17.33 -11.73 5.57
CA ILE A 8 -17.02 -10.64 6.50
C ILE A 8 -18.28 -10.31 7.28
N LYS A 9 -18.17 -10.36 8.60
CA LYS A 9 -19.23 -9.98 9.52
C LYS A 9 -18.65 -9.37 10.79
N ILE A 10 -18.88 -8.07 10.97
CA ILE A 10 -18.48 -7.36 12.17
C ILE A 10 -19.60 -7.50 13.22
N PRO A 11 -19.27 -7.87 14.47
CA PRO A 11 -20.25 -7.91 15.55
C PRO A 11 -20.88 -6.54 15.79
N GLU A 12 -22.21 -6.48 15.95
CA GLU A 12 -22.95 -5.23 16.17
C GLU A 12 -22.42 -4.45 17.39
N GLU A 13 -21.99 -5.15 18.43
CA GLU A 13 -21.37 -4.56 19.62
C GLU A 13 -20.14 -3.69 19.33
N LYS A 14 -19.32 -4.06 18.31
CA LYS A 14 -18.18 -3.23 17.88
C LYS A 14 -18.64 -1.96 17.17
N ILE A 15 -19.71 -2.05 16.40
CA ILE A 15 -20.30 -0.91 15.69
C ILE A 15 -20.95 0.05 16.69
N GLU A 16 -21.66 -0.47 17.67
CA GLU A 16 -22.25 0.33 18.76
C GLU A 16 -21.19 1.00 19.63
N ASP A 17 -20.10 0.30 19.97
CA ASP A 17 -18.96 0.88 20.70
C ASP A 17 -18.34 2.03 19.90
N LEU A 18 -18.08 1.84 18.59
CA LEU A 18 -17.60 2.89 17.70
C LEU A 18 -18.51 4.11 17.73
N ARG A 19 -19.81 3.94 17.52
CA ARG A 19 -20.81 5.03 17.55
C ARG A 19 -20.83 5.75 18.90
N SER A 20 -20.75 5.00 19.99
CA SER A 20 -20.71 5.56 21.35
C SER A 20 -19.47 6.42 21.57
N ARG A 21 -18.29 5.94 21.15
CA ARG A 21 -17.03 6.69 21.25
C ARG A 21 -17.05 7.95 20.40
N LEU A 22 -17.55 7.89 19.18
CA LEU A 22 -17.70 9.05 18.29
C LEU A 22 -18.59 10.13 18.89
N LYS A 23 -19.75 9.75 19.49
CA LYS A 23 -20.67 10.67 20.17
C LYS A 23 -20.06 11.33 21.40
N ASN A 24 -19.13 10.67 22.06
CA ASN A 24 -18.47 11.16 23.27
C ASN A 24 -17.11 11.83 22.99
N THR A 25 -16.81 12.12 21.73
CA THR A 25 -15.53 12.71 21.31
C THR A 25 -15.28 14.07 21.97
N LYS A 26 -14.07 14.23 22.47
CA LYS A 26 -13.55 15.51 22.97
C LYS A 26 -12.44 16.01 22.05
N LEU A 27 -12.77 16.97 21.20
CA LEU A 27 -11.81 17.53 20.26
C LEU A 27 -10.91 18.58 20.96
N ALA A 28 -9.63 18.56 20.60
CA ALA A 28 -8.69 19.59 20.98
C ALA A 28 -8.97 20.90 20.20
N PRO A 29 -8.66 22.09 20.76
CA PRO A 29 -8.66 23.33 20.00
C PRO A 29 -7.52 23.29 18.94
N ASP A 30 -7.75 23.85 17.76
CA ASP A 30 -6.80 23.80 16.64
C ASP A 30 -6.15 25.15 16.28
N PHE A 31 -6.43 26.19 17.04
CA PHE A 31 -5.80 27.51 16.89
C PHE A 31 -5.84 28.09 15.47
N ASN A 32 -6.98 28.01 14.79
CA ASN A 32 -7.18 28.46 13.41
C ASN A 32 -6.36 27.65 12.37
N ASN A 33 -6.31 26.36 12.50
CA ASN A 33 -5.63 25.42 11.59
C ASN A 33 -6.39 25.23 10.27
N LEU A 34 -6.80 26.31 9.61
CA LEU A 34 -7.66 26.29 8.43
C LEU A 34 -6.98 25.65 7.21
N ASP A 35 -5.67 25.75 7.11
CA ASP A 35 -4.86 25.24 6.00
C ASP A 35 -4.16 23.90 6.33
N TRP A 36 -4.54 23.25 7.42
CA TRP A 36 -3.95 22.00 7.90
C TRP A 36 -2.46 22.09 8.25
N ARG A 37 -1.91 23.30 8.47
CA ARG A 37 -0.47 23.46 8.77
C ARG A 37 0.01 22.74 10.03
N TYR A 38 -0.89 22.47 10.97
CA TYR A 38 -0.62 21.73 12.20
C TYR A 38 -1.15 20.28 12.17
N GLY A 39 -1.47 19.76 10.98
CA GLY A 39 -2.14 18.47 10.79
C GLY A 39 -3.64 18.62 10.61
N THR A 40 -4.42 17.58 10.94
CA THR A 40 -5.85 17.51 10.63
C THR A 40 -6.63 18.71 11.14
N ASN A 41 -7.36 19.37 10.24
CA ASN A 41 -8.22 20.51 10.52
C ASN A 41 -9.42 20.07 11.36
N ARG A 42 -9.76 20.84 12.39
CA ARG A 42 -10.83 20.52 13.33
C ARG A 42 -12.21 20.56 12.69
N GLU A 43 -12.52 21.58 11.90
CA GLU A 43 -13.84 21.73 11.28
C GLU A 43 -14.14 20.58 10.32
N TYR A 44 -13.13 20.19 9.51
CA TYR A 44 -13.23 19.00 8.67
C TYR A 44 -13.47 17.74 9.49
N LEU A 45 -12.71 17.56 10.58
CA LEU A 45 -12.82 16.38 11.43
C LEU A 45 -14.18 16.32 12.15
N GLU A 46 -14.72 17.43 12.63
CA GLU A 46 -16.06 17.52 13.20
C GLU A 46 -17.14 17.10 12.18
N SER A 47 -17.06 17.62 10.95
CA SER A 47 -17.95 17.21 9.86
C SER A 47 -17.83 15.74 9.51
N PHE A 48 -16.61 15.21 9.49
CA PHE A 48 -16.34 13.80 9.22
C PHE A 48 -16.94 12.89 10.32
N ILE A 49 -16.76 13.24 11.59
CA ILE A 49 -17.30 12.50 12.75
C ILE A 49 -18.83 12.41 12.65
N GLN A 50 -19.52 13.51 12.31
CA GLN A 50 -20.98 13.48 12.17
C GLN A 50 -21.42 12.50 11.08
N SER A 51 -20.76 12.52 9.92
CA SER A 51 -21.02 11.55 8.86
C SER A 51 -20.73 10.11 9.31
N TRP A 52 -19.69 9.91 10.11
CA TRP A 52 -19.27 8.57 10.56
C TRP A 52 -20.18 8.01 11.67
N ILE A 53 -20.81 8.86 12.50
CA ILE A 53 -21.84 8.45 13.46
C ILE A 53 -23.06 7.86 12.73
N ASP A 54 -23.44 8.50 11.62
CA ASP A 54 -24.61 8.11 10.82
C ASP A 54 -24.28 7.04 9.75
N TYR A 55 -23.00 6.68 9.63
CA TYR A 55 -22.53 5.72 8.65
C TYR A 55 -23.05 4.31 8.90
N ASP A 56 -23.59 3.68 7.85
CA ASP A 56 -24.04 2.29 7.89
C ASP A 56 -22.94 1.35 7.37
N TRP A 57 -22.23 0.73 8.30
CA TRP A 57 -21.21 -0.26 7.98
C TRP A 57 -21.75 -1.43 7.16
N SER A 58 -23.05 -1.77 7.30
CA SER A 58 -23.64 -2.93 6.61
C SER A 58 -23.59 -2.77 5.08
N GLU A 59 -23.63 -1.55 4.55
CA GLU A 59 -23.47 -1.29 3.12
C GLU A 59 -22.07 -1.71 2.64
N THR A 60 -21.03 -1.27 3.33
CA THR A 60 -19.64 -1.62 3.00
C THR A 60 -19.36 -3.10 3.25
N GLU A 61 -19.90 -3.68 4.32
CA GLU A 61 -19.83 -5.13 4.57
C GLU A 61 -20.43 -5.92 3.41
N ASN A 62 -21.58 -5.49 2.88
CA ASN A 62 -22.20 -6.10 1.70
C ASN A 62 -21.37 -5.88 0.42
N GLU A 63 -20.79 -4.70 0.22
CA GLU A 63 -19.91 -4.42 -0.92
C GLU A 63 -18.67 -5.32 -0.87
N ILE A 64 -17.99 -5.44 0.28
CA ILE A 64 -16.85 -6.34 0.46
C ILE A 64 -17.26 -7.79 0.19
N ASN A 65 -18.39 -8.24 0.74
CA ASN A 65 -18.92 -9.60 0.55
C ASN A 65 -19.46 -9.85 -0.87
N SER A 66 -19.58 -8.83 -1.72
CA SER A 66 -19.89 -9.00 -3.14
C SER A 66 -18.71 -9.52 -3.95
N PHE A 67 -17.51 -9.49 -3.37
CA PHE A 67 -16.30 -10.16 -3.88
C PHE A 67 -16.12 -11.51 -3.20
N ALA A 68 -15.43 -12.43 -3.87
CA ALA A 68 -15.08 -13.72 -3.31
C ALA A 68 -13.92 -13.56 -2.30
N ASN A 69 -14.27 -13.49 -1.02
CA ASN A 69 -13.30 -13.39 0.08
C ASN A 69 -12.93 -14.78 0.58
N TYR A 70 -11.66 -14.93 0.92
CA TYR A 70 -11.08 -16.17 1.43
C TYR A 70 -10.17 -15.92 2.62
N THR A 71 -9.94 -16.95 3.39
CA THR A 71 -8.91 -16.99 4.44
C THR A 71 -8.10 -18.27 4.36
N THR A 72 -6.84 -18.18 4.74
CA THR A 72 -5.96 -19.32 4.96
C THR A 72 -4.99 -19.01 6.09
N THR A 73 -4.21 -19.98 6.51
CA THR A 73 -3.15 -19.77 7.51
C THR A 73 -1.81 -20.14 6.90
N ILE A 74 -0.87 -19.18 6.82
CA ILE A 74 0.49 -19.40 6.33
C ILE A 74 1.46 -18.95 7.43
N GLU A 75 2.45 -19.79 7.80
CA GLU A 75 3.39 -19.51 8.91
C GLU A 75 2.71 -19.18 10.25
N ASN A 76 1.56 -19.81 10.53
CA ASN A 76 0.67 -19.53 11.66
C ASN A 76 0.05 -18.11 11.65
N LEU A 77 0.05 -17.43 10.53
CA LEU A 77 -0.57 -16.12 10.35
C LEU A 77 -1.89 -16.27 9.61
N PRO A 78 -2.97 -15.67 10.09
CA PRO A 78 -4.21 -15.60 9.33
C PRO A 78 -4.02 -14.67 8.14
N ILE A 79 -4.36 -15.13 6.96
CA ILE A 79 -4.28 -14.38 5.71
C ILE A 79 -5.65 -14.31 5.08
N HIS A 80 -6.22 -13.13 5.05
CA HIS A 80 -7.39 -12.79 4.28
C HIS A 80 -6.99 -12.33 2.88
N PHE A 81 -7.75 -12.69 1.86
CA PHE A 81 -7.59 -12.17 0.50
C PHE A 81 -8.89 -12.22 -0.29
N ILE A 82 -9.07 -11.25 -1.19
CA ILE A 82 -10.04 -11.35 -2.27
C ILE A 82 -9.40 -12.17 -3.38
N TYR A 83 -10.15 -13.10 -3.96
CA TYR A 83 -9.74 -13.87 -5.13
C TYR A 83 -10.85 -13.93 -6.16
N GLU A 84 -10.71 -13.14 -7.22
CA GLU A 84 -11.65 -13.08 -8.34
C GLU A 84 -11.02 -13.69 -9.59
N ARG A 85 -11.73 -14.66 -10.17
CA ARG A 85 -11.29 -15.30 -11.41
C ARG A 85 -11.52 -14.40 -12.62
N GLY A 86 -10.52 -14.35 -13.50
CA GLY A 86 -10.62 -13.64 -14.76
C GLY A 86 -11.54 -14.33 -15.75
N GLU A 87 -12.15 -13.54 -16.64
CA GLU A 87 -12.91 -14.08 -17.79
C GLU A 87 -11.99 -14.79 -18.78
N GLY A 88 -12.59 -15.65 -19.62
CA GLY A 88 -11.86 -16.38 -20.66
C GLY A 88 -11.19 -17.66 -20.18
N THR A 89 -10.34 -18.22 -21.00
CA THR A 89 -9.74 -19.55 -20.76
C THR A 89 -8.34 -19.52 -20.17
N ASN A 90 -7.67 -18.36 -20.19
CA ASN A 90 -6.29 -18.23 -19.73
C ASN A 90 -6.02 -16.84 -19.13
N PRO A 91 -6.74 -16.43 -18.09
CA PRO A 91 -6.44 -15.18 -17.40
C PRO A 91 -5.06 -15.26 -16.72
N MET A 92 -4.33 -14.14 -16.72
CA MET A 92 -3.02 -14.09 -16.07
C MET A 92 -3.19 -13.95 -14.55
N PRO A 93 -2.61 -14.82 -13.71
CA PRO A 93 -2.67 -14.64 -12.27
C PRO A 93 -1.89 -13.38 -11.86
N LEU A 94 -2.52 -12.52 -11.06
CA LEU A 94 -1.94 -11.25 -10.60
C LEU A 94 -2.26 -11.02 -9.11
N ILE A 95 -1.20 -10.93 -8.31
CA ILE A 95 -1.32 -10.51 -6.92
C ILE A 95 -1.02 -9.01 -6.80
N LEU A 96 -1.94 -8.28 -6.14
CA LEU A 96 -1.85 -6.85 -5.90
C LEU A 96 -1.72 -6.57 -4.40
N SER A 97 -0.55 -6.07 -3.98
CA SER A 97 -0.26 -5.76 -2.58
C SER A 97 -0.43 -4.28 -2.28
N HIS A 98 -1.19 -4.00 -1.22
CA HIS A 98 -1.33 -2.65 -0.67
C HIS A 98 -0.17 -2.28 0.27
N GLY A 99 -0.19 -1.06 0.82
CA GLY A 99 0.76 -0.55 1.79
C GLY A 99 0.12 0.06 3.03
N TRP A 100 0.71 1.14 3.58
CA TRP A 100 0.20 1.89 4.71
C TRP A 100 0.04 3.39 4.33
N PRO A 101 -1.06 4.10 4.67
CA PRO A 101 -2.28 3.62 5.33
C PRO A 101 -3.34 3.12 4.33
N TRP A 102 -2.95 2.20 3.48
CA TRP A 102 -3.84 1.52 2.56
C TRP A 102 -4.48 0.30 3.25
N THR A 103 -5.49 -0.27 2.57
CA THR A 103 -6.03 -1.59 2.83
C THR A 103 -6.23 -2.33 1.51
N PHE A 104 -6.64 -3.59 1.54
CA PHE A 104 -7.07 -4.32 0.36
C PHE A 104 -8.19 -3.58 -0.41
N TRP A 105 -8.97 -2.75 0.28
CA TRP A 105 -10.10 -2.00 -0.27
C TRP A 105 -9.68 -0.84 -1.19
N ASP A 106 -8.44 -0.43 -1.16
CA ASP A 106 -7.89 0.52 -2.14
C ASP A 106 -7.92 0.01 -3.58
N TYR A 107 -8.08 -1.29 -3.77
CA TYR A 107 -8.20 -1.93 -5.08
C TYR A 107 -9.65 -2.20 -5.52
N GLU A 108 -10.68 -1.82 -4.75
CA GLU A 108 -12.08 -2.15 -5.01
C GLU A 108 -12.53 -1.84 -6.44
N LYS A 109 -12.17 -0.65 -6.94
CA LYS A 109 -12.58 -0.15 -8.26
C LYS A 109 -11.86 -0.83 -9.43
N VAL A 110 -10.72 -1.46 -9.17
CA VAL A 110 -9.90 -2.06 -10.25
C VAL A 110 -10.10 -3.56 -10.38
N ILE A 111 -10.58 -4.26 -9.34
CA ILE A 111 -10.75 -5.71 -9.36
C ILE A 111 -11.65 -6.16 -10.51
N ARG A 112 -12.91 -5.68 -10.55
CA ARG A 112 -13.87 -6.10 -11.57
C ARG A 112 -13.46 -5.74 -13.00
N PRO A 113 -12.99 -4.51 -13.30
CA PRO A 113 -12.47 -4.23 -14.62
C PRO A 113 -11.31 -5.11 -15.05
N LEU A 114 -10.39 -5.46 -14.13
CA LEU A 114 -9.25 -6.32 -14.46
C LEU A 114 -9.65 -7.79 -14.61
N THR A 115 -10.66 -8.28 -13.90
CA THR A 115 -11.13 -9.67 -14.02
C THR A 115 -12.09 -9.87 -15.18
N ASN A 116 -12.94 -8.90 -15.49
CA ASN A 116 -13.93 -8.96 -16.55
C ASN A 116 -13.84 -7.74 -17.50
N PRO A 117 -12.70 -7.57 -18.20
CA PRO A 117 -12.50 -6.40 -19.07
C PRO A 117 -13.59 -6.22 -20.12
N SER A 118 -14.20 -7.28 -20.65
CA SER A 118 -15.27 -7.17 -21.66
C SER A 118 -16.48 -6.37 -21.15
N ALA A 119 -16.85 -6.50 -19.87
CA ALA A 119 -17.94 -5.76 -19.28
C ALA A 119 -17.64 -4.25 -19.11
N PHE A 120 -16.36 -3.88 -19.19
CA PHE A 120 -15.87 -2.51 -19.05
C PHE A 120 -15.23 -1.95 -20.33
N GLY A 121 -15.63 -2.47 -21.51
CA GLY A 121 -15.17 -1.98 -22.81
C GLY A 121 -13.71 -2.37 -23.17
N GLY A 122 -13.10 -3.27 -22.41
CA GLY A 122 -11.77 -3.82 -22.66
C GLY A 122 -11.77 -5.10 -23.48
N ASN A 123 -10.59 -5.71 -23.65
CA ASN A 123 -10.41 -6.96 -24.35
C ASN A 123 -10.36 -8.13 -23.37
N ALA A 124 -11.15 -9.19 -23.57
CA ALA A 124 -11.16 -10.40 -22.75
C ALA A 124 -9.77 -11.03 -22.58
N ASN A 125 -8.89 -10.89 -23.58
CA ASN A 125 -7.52 -11.39 -23.49
C ASN A 125 -6.65 -10.65 -22.48
N ASP A 126 -7.11 -9.50 -21.97
CA ASP A 126 -6.41 -8.74 -20.92
C ASP A 126 -6.85 -9.14 -19.50
N ALA A 127 -7.73 -10.13 -19.37
CA ALA A 127 -8.24 -10.57 -18.08
C ALA A 127 -7.15 -11.12 -17.16
N PHE A 128 -7.33 -10.87 -15.87
CA PHE A 128 -6.47 -11.41 -14.81
C PHE A 128 -7.29 -12.22 -13.81
N ASP A 129 -6.69 -13.30 -13.29
CA ASP A 129 -7.08 -13.82 -11.98
C ASP A 129 -6.51 -12.87 -10.93
N ILE A 130 -7.35 -12.16 -10.21
CA ILE A 130 -6.90 -11.11 -9.28
C ILE A 130 -6.91 -11.64 -7.85
N ILE A 131 -5.77 -11.51 -7.19
CA ILE A 131 -5.58 -11.80 -5.77
C ILE A 131 -5.19 -10.50 -5.05
N VAL A 132 -6.04 -10.07 -4.10
CA VAL A 132 -5.79 -8.86 -3.29
C VAL A 132 -5.77 -9.26 -1.82
N PRO A 133 -4.61 -9.60 -1.26
CA PRO A 133 -4.51 -9.95 0.14
C PRO A 133 -4.53 -8.71 1.04
N SER A 134 -5.06 -8.86 2.26
CA SER A 134 -4.71 -7.99 3.37
C SER A 134 -3.32 -8.35 3.88
N LEU A 135 -2.42 -7.38 4.00
CA LEU A 135 -1.10 -7.62 4.59
C LEU A 135 -1.25 -8.24 5.99
N PRO A 136 -0.35 -9.12 6.44
CA PRO A 136 -0.45 -9.72 7.77
C PRO A 136 -0.54 -8.66 8.86
N GLY A 137 -1.58 -8.70 9.66
CA GLY A 137 -1.89 -7.70 10.69
C GLY A 137 -2.61 -6.45 10.18
N PHE A 138 -3.08 -6.45 8.93
CA PHE A 138 -3.93 -5.40 8.36
C PHE A 138 -5.31 -5.97 8.03
N GLY A 139 -6.33 -5.12 8.08
CA GLY A 139 -7.69 -5.50 7.70
C GLY A 139 -8.09 -6.84 8.32
N PHE A 140 -8.58 -7.75 7.51
CA PHE A 140 -9.05 -9.05 7.99
C PHE A 140 -7.96 -10.13 8.13
N SER A 141 -6.68 -9.81 7.88
CA SER A 141 -5.52 -10.66 8.25
C SER A 141 -5.13 -10.46 9.72
N THR A 142 -6.12 -10.37 10.58
CA THR A 142 -6.02 -10.19 12.05
C THR A 142 -6.72 -11.34 12.78
N PRO A 143 -6.40 -11.61 14.06
CA PRO A 143 -5.39 -10.95 14.89
C PRO A 143 -3.96 -11.36 14.52
N LEU A 144 -3.01 -10.41 14.60
CA LEU A 144 -1.59 -10.71 14.46
C LEU A 144 -0.99 -10.94 15.85
N THR A 145 -0.64 -12.18 16.16
CA THR A 145 -0.07 -12.59 17.45
C THR A 145 1.42 -12.92 17.37
N THR A 146 1.97 -12.99 16.16
CA THR A 146 3.37 -13.30 15.90
C THR A 146 4.19 -12.01 15.82
N ASP A 147 5.35 -11.99 16.47
CA ASP A 147 6.31 -10.89 16.38
C ASP A 147 7.19 -11.01 15.12
N GLY A 148 7.84 -9.91 14.70
CA GLY A 148 8.78 -9.90 13.59
C GLY A 148 8.17 -9.87 12.19
N VAL A 149 6.85 -9.74 12.06
CA VAL A 149 6.18 -9.71 10.75
C VAL A 149 6.45 -8.38 10.04
N GLN A 150 6.90 -8.45 8.79
CA GLN A 150 7.32 -7.31 7.98
C GLN A 150 7.41 -7.68 6.47
N ALA A 151 7.81 -6.72 5.63
CA ALA A 151 7.77 -6.86 4.17
C ALA A 151 8.54 -8.08 3.61
N VAL A 152 9.73 -8.40 4.14
CA VAL A 152 10.54 -9.54 3.64
C VAL A 152 9.86 -10.88 3.94
N MET A 153 9.34 -11.06 5.16
CA MET A 153 8.58 -12.26 5.53
C MET A 153 7.31 -12.38 4.68
N THR A 154 6.62 -11.27 4.46
CA THR A 154 5.39 -11.25 3.66
C THR A 154 5.66 -11.62 2.20
N THR A 155 6.84 -11.32 1.67
CA THR A 155 7.24 -11.76 0.32
C THR A 155 7.17 -13.29 0.19
N ASP A 156 7.75 -14.02 1.16
CA ASP A 156 7.73 -15.48 1.14
C ASP A 156 6.30 -16.03 1.40
N ILE A 157 5.50 -15.35 2.22
CA ILE A 157 4.08 -15.69 2.44
C ILE A 157 3.27 -15.53 1.14
N TRP A 158 3.47 -14.44 0.38
CA TRP A 158 2.78 -14.23 -0.91
C TRP A 158 3.23 -15.23 -1.96
N HIS A 159 4.52 -15.60 -1.99
CA HIS A 159 4.97 -16.67 -2.86
C HIS A 159 4.24 -17.99 -2.54
N ARG A 160 4.16 -18.38 -1.26
CA ARG A 160 3.45 -19.59 -0.83
C ARG A 160 1.94 -19.52 -1.14
N LEU A 161 1.31 -18.36 -0.90
CA LEU A 161 -0.10 -18.18 -1.26
C LEU A 161 -0.33 -18.45 -2.74
N MET A 162 0.51 -17.88 -3.62
CA MET A 162 0.34 -18.02 -5.07
C MET A 162 0.72 -19.41 -5.57
N SER A 163 1.86 -19.96 -5.14
CA SER A 163 2.41 -21.19 -5.69
C SER A 163 1.92 -22.47 -5.01
N GLU A 164 1.84 -22.46 -3.66
CA GLU A 164 1.50 -23.66 -2.89
C GLU A 164 -0.01 -23.77 -2.63
N GLU A 165 -0.65 -22.68 -2.20
CA GLU A 165 -2.06 -22.70 -1.82
C GLU A 165 -2.98 -22.56 -3.05
N LEU A 166 -2.68 -21.64 -3.98
CA LEU A 166 -3.47 -21.40 -5.19
C LEU A 166 -2.99 -22.21 -6.40
N GLY A 167 -1.79 -22.77 -6.35
CA GLY A 167 -1.25 -23.69 -7.38
C GLY A 167 -0.77 -23.02 -8.66
N TYR A 168 -0.47 -21.72 -8.63
CA TYR A 168 0.08 -21.02 -9.78
C TYR A 168 1.58 -21.22 -9.93
N GLU A 169 2.01 -21.91 -10.98
CA GLU A 169 3.42 -22.10 -11.30
C GLU A 169 4.11 -20.75 -11.57
N ARG A 170 3.44 -19.86 -12.30
CA ARG A 170 3.91 -18.50 -12.60
C ARG A 170 2.80 -17.48 -12.41
N TYR A 171 3.17 -16.31 -11.91
CA TYR A 171 2.23 -15.22 -11.61
C TYR A 171 2.85 -13.84 -11.79
N ALA A 172 2.01 -12.87 -12.09
CA ALA A 172 2.32 -11.45 -12.13
C ALA A 172 2.21 -10.84 -10.72
N VAL A 173 2.99 -9.81 -10.44
CA VAL A 173 2.96 -9.12 -9.16
C VAL A 173 2.85 -7.61 -9.35
N GLY A 174 2.10 -6.94 -8.46
CA GLY A 174 1.98 -5.48 -8.46
C GLY A 174 1.77 -4.91 -7.07
N GLY A 175 2.08 -3.62 -6.90
CA GLY A 175 1.84 -2.94 -5.65
C GLY A 175 2.37 -1.51 -5.58
N GLY A 176 1.92 -0.81 -4.53
CA GLY A 176 2.39 0.52 -4.11
C GLY A 176 2.86 0.49 -2.67
N ASP A 177 3.64 1.46 -2.23
CA ASP A 177 4.13 1.59 -0.85
C ASP A 177 4.87 0.32 -0.35
N PHE A 178 4.50 -0.28 0.79
CA PHE A 178 5.00 -1.59 1.20
C PHE A 178 4.73 -2.69 0.17
N GLY A 179 3.59 -2.62 -0.52
CA GLY A 179 3.27 -3.53 -1.61
C GLY A 179 4.27 -3.46 -2.76
N ALA A 180 4.81 -2.28 -3.07
CA ALA A 180 5.87 -2.14 -4.06
C ALA A 180 7.18 -2.81 -3.61
N MET A 181 7.53 -2.68 -2.32
CA MET A 181 8.69 -3.38 -1.76
C MET A 181 8.53 -4.89 -1.83
N ILE A 182 7.35 -5.42 -1.49
CA ILE A 182 7.04 -6.84 -1.53
C ILE A 182 7.06 -7.36 -2.97
N ALA A 183 6.41 -6.64 -3.91
CA ALA A 183 6.36 -7.02 -5.31
C ALA A 183 7.77 -7.08 -5.94
N GLN A 184 8.62 -6.09 -5.64
CA GLN A 184 10.01 -6.09 -6.09
C GLN A 184 10.80 -7.25 -5.49
N GLN A 185 10.62 -7.55 -4.19
CA GLN A 185 11.30 -8.66 -3.55
C GLN A 185 10.81 -10.02 -4.06
N LEU A 186 9.52 -10.16 -4.44
CA LEU A 186 9.03 -11.36 -5.13
C LEU A 186 9.81 -11.62 -6.41
N GLY A 187 10.00 -10.61 -7.26
CA GLY A 187 10.81 -10.73 -8.47
C GLY A 187 12.29 -11.05 -8.20
N GLN A 188 12.83 -10.59 -7.07
CA GLN A 188 14.23 -10.84 -6.69
C GLN A 188 14.46 -12.21 -6.06
N ARG A 189 13.53 -12.68 -5.23
CA ARG A 189 13.67 -13.91 -4.43
C ARG A 189 13.11 -15.14 -5.11
N HIS A 190 12.08 -14.97 -5.96
CA HIS A 190 11.37 -16.05 -6.68
C HIS A 190 11.26 -15.76 -8.19
N PRO A 191 12.38 -15.37 -8.85
CA PRO A 191 12.35 -14.92 -10.24
C PRO A 191 11.83 -15.98 -11.22
N GLU A 192 11.96 -17.27 -10.91
CA GLU A 192 11.47 -18.38 -11.71
C GLU A 192 9.93 -18.45 -11.77
N HIS A 193 9.26 -17.91 -10.77
CA HIS A 193 7.79 -17.88 -10.66
C HIS A 193 7.16 -16.55 -11.10
N VAL A 194 7.94 -15.45 -11.11
CA VAL A 194 7.40 -14.12 -11.41
C VAL A 194 7.44 -13.84 -12.91
N ILE A 195 6.28 -13.51 -13.49
CA ILE A 195 6.12 -13.13 -14.90
C ILE A 195 6.65 -11.71 -15.14
N GLY A 196 6.37 -10.80 -14.22
CA GLY A 196 6.78 -9.41 -14.27
C GLY A 196 6.29 -8.66 -13.03
N VAL A 197 6.92 -7.52 -12.76
CA VAL A 197 6.67 -6.67 -11.60
C VAL A 197 6.12 -5.33 -12.07
N TYR A 198 4.95 -4.92 -11.53
CA TYR A 198 4.35 -3.60 -11.79
C TYR A 198 4.28 -2.77 -10.52
N LEU A 199 4.85 -1.59 -10.53
CA LEU A 199 4.94 -0.71 -9.36
C LEU A 199 4.28 0.64 -9.63
N THR A 200 3.51 1.14 -8.66
CA THR A 200 3.01 2.52 -8.66
C THR A 200 3.94 3.49 -7.94
N MET A 201 5.03 2.99 -7.39
CA MET A 201 6.07 3.77 -6.73
C MET A 201 7.42 3.18 -7.07
N ALA A 202 8.30 3.98 -7.66
CA ALA A 202 9.66 3.57 -7.96
C ALA A 202 10.50 3.48 -6.67
N SER A 203 10.35 2.38 -5.92
CA SER A 203 11.16 2.13 -4.73
C SER A 203 12.31 1.19 -5.06
N GLY A 204 13.52 1.51 -4.62
CA GLY A 204 14.60 0.52 -4.55
C GLY A 204 15.66 0.51 -5.65
N ALA A 205 15.62 1.38 -6.65
CA ALA A 205 16.81 1.67 -7.46
C ALA A 205 17.81 2.52 -6.66
N ARG A 206 18.10 2.10 -5.43
CA ARG A 206 19.14 2.76 -4.63
C ARG A 206 20.48 2.20 -5.06
N ARG A 207 21.48 3.05 -5.33
CA ARG A 207 22.86 2.62 -5.23
C ARG A 207 23.00 1.96 -3.86
N SER A 208 23.23 0.65 -3.84
CA SER A 208 23.71 0.01 -2.61
C SER A 208 24.95 0.80 -2.21
N PRO A 209 25.03 1.38 -1.01
CA PRO A 209 26.33 1.78 -0.53
C PRO A 209 27.22 0.54 -0.72
N GLU A 210 28.42 0.69 -1.25
CA GLU A 210 29.38 -0.41 -1.29
C GLU A 210 29.39 -1.03 0.10
N GLN A 211 28.74 -2.19 0.24
CA GLN A 211 28.68 -2.88 1.52
C GLN A 211 30.11 -3.31 1.79
N LYS A 212 30.77 -2.58 2.66
CA LYS A 212 31.99 -3.12 3.29
C LYS A 212 31.58 -4.42 3.97
N PRO A 213 32.21 -5.54 3.64
CA PRO A 213 31.76 -6.89 4.09
C PRO A 213 31.66 -7.06 5.61
N ASP A 214 32.24 -6.15 6.39
CA ASP A 214 32.34 -6.23 7.86
C ASP A 214 31.63 -5.07 8.58
N SER A 215 30.70 -4.37 7.92
CA SER A 215 29.97 -3.29 8.59
C SER A 215 28.90 -3.86 9.52
N VAL A 216 28.99 -3.48 10.79
CA VAL A 216 27.87 -3.51 11.76
C VAL A 216 26.60 -3.02 11.04
N PRO A 217 25.43 -3.68 11.26
CA PRO A 217 24.19 -3.16 10.67
C PRO A 217 24.10 -1.66 10.95
N PRO A 218 23.72 -0.84 9.95
CA PRO A 218 23.66 0.60 10.13
C PRO A 218 22.89 0.90 11.41
N SER A 219 23.44 1.78 12.23
CA SER A 219 22.75 2.19 13.46
C SER A 219 21.35 2.70 13.08
N THR A 220 20.40 2.60 14.00
CA THR A 220 19.04 3.13 13.78
C THR A 220 19.09 4.58 13.29
N LEU A 221 20.08 5.35 13.74
CA LEU A 221 20.32 6.72 13.31
C LEU A 221 20.75 6.80 11.84
N GLU A 222 21.66 5.93 11.39
CA GLU A 222 22.09 5.90 9.97
C GLU A 222 20.99 5.45 9.03
N THR A 223 20.05 4.66 9.52
CA THR A 223 18.83 4.29 8.77
C THR A 223 17.81 5.40 8.76
N LEU A 224 17.67 6.14 9.88
CA LEU A 224 16.68 7.21 10.06
C LEU A 224 17.16 8.56 9.52
N LEU A 225 18.48 8.86 9.55
CA LEU A 225 19.01 10.12 9.00
C LEU A 225 18.58 10.37 7.55
N PRO A 226 18.62 9.40 6.63
CA PRO A 226 18.06 9.59 5.29
C PRO A 226 16.55 9.81 5.29
N LEU A 227 15.82 9.25 6.25
CA LEU A 227 14.38 9.48 6.40
C LEU A 227 14.08 10.86 7.00
N ILE A 228 14.93 11.35 7.90
CA ILE A 228 14.81 12.68 8.52
C ILE A 228 15.32 13.78 7.58
N ASN A 229 16.44 13.55 6.90
CA ASN A 229 17.08 14.51 6.00
C ASN A 229 16.56 14.44 4.56
N GLY A 230 15.65 13.52 4.30
CA GLY A 230 15.04 13.34 2.99
C GLY A 230 15.82 12.45 2.02
N PRO A 231 15.19 12.08 0.90
CA PRO A 231 15.81 11.26 -0.14
C PRO A 231 17.01 11.97 -0.78
N THR A 232 17.06 13.27 -0.72
CA THR A 232 18.17 14.11 -1.17
C THR A 232 19.47 13.82 -0.43
N SER A 233 19.44 13.16 0.74
CA SER A 233 20.65 12.65 1.39
C SER A 233 21.36 11.55 0.59
N ARG A 234 20.71 10.96 -0.42
CA ARG A 234 21.23 9.89 -1.28
C ARG A 234 21.06 10.14 -2.77
N LEU A 235 20.31 11.17 -3.15
CA LEU A 235 20.06 11.60 -4.52
C LEU A 235 20.47 13.07 -4.65
N ASN A 236 21.25 13.39 -5.66
CA ASN A 236 21.61 14.75 -5.99
C ASN A 236 20.71 15.26 -7.13
N LYS A 237 20.57 16.57 -7.28
CA LYS A 237 19.80 17.17 -8.37
C LYS A 237 20.27 16.68 -9.75
N GLU A 238 21.56 16.43 -9.88
CA GLU A 238 22.23 15.94 -11.10
C GLU A 238 21.91 14.48 -11.45
N ASP A 239 21.34 13.71 -10.50
CA ASP A 239 20.87 12.35 -10.76
C ASP A 239 19.56 12.35 -11.58
N PHE A 240 18.82 13.48 -11.57
CA PHE A 240 17.56 13.66 -12.28
C PHE A 240 17.79 14.25 -13.67
N ALA A 241 17.04 13.75 -14.67
CA ALA A 241 17.03 14.35 -15.99
C ALA A 241 16.40 15.76 -15.95
N PRO A 242 16.67 16.64 -16.93
CA PRO A 242 16.11 17.99 -16.96
C PRO A 242 14.58 18.02 -16.81
N GLU A 243 13.87 17.06 -17.41
CA GLU A 243 12.43 16.87 -17.33
C GLU A 243 11.94 16.37 -15.96
N GLU A 244 12.83 15.77 -15.16
CA GLU A 244 12.55 15.24 -13.83
C GLU A 244 12.96 16.23 -12.70
N THR A 245 13.45 17.41 -13.04
CA THR A 245 14.01 18.39 -12.06
C THR A 245 12.96 18.81 -11.02
N ASP A 246 11.69 18.92 -11.39
CA ASP A 246 10.61 19.26 -10.46
C ASP A 246 10.32 18.13 -9.47
N TRP A 247 10.66 16.88 -9.78
CA TRP A 247 10.56 15.77 -8.82
C TRP A 247 11.54 15.91 -7.67
N TYR A 248 12.79 16.33 -7.99
CA TYR A 248 13.79 16.63 -6.96
C TYR A 248 13.31 17.74 -6.02
N GLU A 249 12.81 18.84 -6.58
CA GLU A 249 12.30 19.98 -5.79
C GLU A 249 11.08 19.59 -4.93
N ARG A 250 10.21 18.70 -5.41
CA ARG A 250 9.10 18.14 -4.64
C ARG A 250 9.58 17.25 -3.51
N LEU A 251 10.59 16.42 -3.74
CA LEU A 251 11.18 15.60 -2.70
C LEU A 251 11.74 16.48 -1.56
N GLU A 252 12.43 17.57 -1.88
CA GLU A 252 12.97 18.49 -0.86
C GLU A 252 11.88 19.19 -0.06
N THR A 253 10.83 19.67 -0.73
CA THR A 253 9.81 20.53 -0.10
C THR A 253 8.76 19.74 0.68
N ARG A 254 8.41 18.53 0.25
CA ARG A 254 7.31 17.73 0.83
C ARG A 254 7.77 16.70 1.85
N TRP A 255 9.04 16.37 1.89
CA TRP A 255 9.56 15.26 2.66
C TRP A 255 9.23 15.33 4.15
N ALA A 256 9.45 16.47 4.78
CA ALA A 256 9.24 16.62 6.22
C ALA A 256 7.77 16.41 6.63
N SER A 257 6.82 16.89 5.82
CA SER A 257 5.39 16.71 6.08
C SER A 257 4.88 15.32 5.69
N ALA A 258 5.47 14.72 4.66
CA ALA A 258 5.03 13.42 4.15
C ALA A 258 5.42 12.25 5.09
N LEU A 259 6.55 12.34 5.78
CA LEU A 259 7.14 11.20 6.49
C LEU A 259 7.18 11.31 8.01
N SER A 260 6.45 12.24 8.62
CA SER A 260 6.38 12.37 10.07
C SER A 260 5.97 11.07 10.78
N HIS A 261 5.08 10.28 10.17
CA HIS A 261 4.64 8.98 10.68
C HIS A 261 5.80 7.96 10.76
N VAL A 262 6.75 8.00 9.82
CA VAL A 262 7.88 7.06 9.80
C VAL A 262 8.70 7.19 11.08
N ALA A 263 8.98 8.42 11.54
CA ALA A 263 9.73 8.64 12.77
C ALA A 263 9.04 8.01 13.98
N VAL A 264 7.71 8.13 14.08
CA VAL A 264 6.93 7.57 15.20
C VAL A 264 6.81 6.04 15.07
N HIS A 265 6.41 5.55 13.89
CA HIS A 265 6.18 4.11 13.68
C HIS A 265 7.46 3.28 13.73
N THR A 266 8.62 3.87 13.39
CA THR A 266 9.90 3.17 13.48
C THR A 266 10.50 3.15 14.88
N ASN A 267 10.10 4.07 15.76
CA ASN A 267 10.69 4.16 17.10
C ASN A 267 9.70 3.80 18.21
N ASP A 268 8.49 4.34 18.17
CA ASP A 268 7.53 4.27 19.28
C ASP A 268 6.12 3.83 18.80
N PRO A 269 5.97 2.81 17.94
CA PRO A 269 4.67 2.42 17.37
C PRO A 269 3.67 2.03 18.45
N GLN A 270 4.11 1.36 19.52
CA GLN A 270 3.24 0.92 20.60
C GLN A 270 2.73 2.09 21.45
N THR A 271 3.54 3.12 21.66
CA THR A 271 3.12 4.32 22.43
C THR A 271 1.98 5.03 21.71
N LEU A 272 2.09 5.25 20.40
CA LEU A 272 1.03 5.83 19.59
C LEU A 272 -0.20 4.91 19.54
N ALA A 273 0.01 3.61 19.44
CA ALA A 273 -1.05 2.61 19.32
C ALA A 273 -2.04 2.68 20.48
N TYR A 274 -1.60 2.89 21.74
CA TYR A 274 -2.51 3.03 22.89
C TYR A 274 -3.52 4.17 22.69
N ALA A 275 -3.09 5.29 22.15
CA ALA A 275 -3.97 6.44 21.92
C ALA A 275 -4.95 6.20 20.77
N LEU A 276 -4.47 5.62 19.65
CA LEU A 276 -5.27 5.46 18.44
C LEU A 276 -6.13 4.18 18.45
N HIS A 277 -5.84 3.23 19.32
CA HIS A 277 -6.69 2.06 19.57
C HIS A 277 -7.85 2.39 20.53
N ASP A 278 -7.72 3.42 21.38
CA ASP A 278 -8.78 3.88 22.25
C ASP A 278 -9.66 4.97 21.63
N SER A 279 -9.12 5.77 20.72
CA SER A 279 -9.81 6.90 20.10
C SER A 279 -10.04 6.69 18.60
N PRO A 280 -11.28 6.39 18.14
CA PRO A 280 -11.58 6.31 16.71
C PRO A 280 -11.33 7.64 16.00
N VAL A 281 -11.57 8.76 16.66
CA VAL A 281 -11.32 10.10 16.12
C VAL A 281 -9.83 10.38 15.98
N GLY A 282 -9.02 9.97 16.97
CA GLY A 282 -7.57 10.05 16.89
C GLY A 282 -7.03 9.22 15.71
N LEU A 283 -7.54 8.00 15.54
CA LEU A 283 -7.21 7.14 14.40
C LEU A 283 -7.59 7.80 13.07
N ALA A 284 -8.83 8.29 12.94
CA ALA A 284 -9.30 8.97 11.74
C ALA A 284 -8.43 10.19 11.42
N ALA A 285 -8.13 11.04 12.40
CA ALA A 285 -7.26 12.20 12.20
C ALA A 285 -5.88 11.80 11.68
N TRP A 286 -5.29 10.73 12.23
CA TRP A 286 -3.98 10.22 11.81
C TRP A 286 -3.97 9.67 10.39
N LEU A 287 -5.00 8.93 9.97
CA LEU A 287 -5.09 8.35 8.63
C LEU A 287 -5.49 9.38 7.58
N LEU A 288 -6.50 10.22 7.86
CA LEU A 288 -7.03 11.21 6.90
C LEU A 288 -6.00 12.28 6.56
N GLU A 289 -5.18 12.69 7.52
CA GLU A 289 -4.11 13.66 7.25
C GLU A 289 -3.11 13.11 6.22
N ARG A 290 -2.73 11.81 6.30
CA ARG A 290 -1.86 11.17 5.31
C ARG A 290 -2.56 11.02 3.98
N ARG A 291 -3.82 10.59 3.97
CA ARG A 291 -4.61 10.51 2.74
C ARG A 291 -4.67 11.86 2.01
N ARG A 292 -4.88 12.95 2.77
CA ARG A 292 -4.88 14.29 2.19
C ARG A 292 -3.51 14.71 1.67
N ASN A 293 -2.47 14.50 2.45
CA ASN A 293 -1.14 14.99 2.10
C ASN A 293 -0.47 14.22 0.97
N TRP A 294 -0.90 12.98 0.71
CA TRP A 294 -0.25 12.07 -0.23
C TRP A 294 -1.06 11.86 -1.51
N SER A 295 -2.23 12.46 -1.63
CA SER A 295 -3.08 12.38 -2.83
C SER A 295 -3.07 13.68 -3.64
N ASP A 296 -3.58 13.59 -4.87
CA ASP A 296 -3.77 14.74 -5.76
C ASP A 296 -5.18 15.33 -5.55
N ASN A 297 -5.30 16.32 -4.66
CA ASN A 297 -6.59 16.76 -4.14
C ASN A 297 -6.76 18.29 -4.03
N ASN A 298 -5.82 19.09 -4.53
CA ASN A 298 -5.85 20.57 -4.46
C ASN A 298 -6.14 21.13 -3.04
N GLY A 299 -5.87 20.35 -1.99
CA GLY A 299 -6.13 20.72 -0.60
C GLY A 299 -7.48 20.26 -0.04
N ASN A 300 -8.34 19.67 -0.87
CA ASN A 300 -9.60 19.06 -0.46
C ASN A 300 -9.55 17.54 -0.69
N ILE A 301 -9.40 16.74 0.37
CA ILE A 301 -9.28 15.29 0.31
C ILE A 301 -10.44 14.62 -0.45
N GLU A 302 -11.64 15.24 -0.45
CA GLU A 302 -12.84 14.69 -1.10
C GLU A 302 -12.86 14.93 -2.62
N GLU A 303 -11.87 15.63 -3.18
CA GLU A 303 -11.63 15.62 -4.62
C GLU A 303 -10.94 14.32 -5.10
N ALA A 304 -10.13 13.70 -4.25
CA ALA A 304 -9.46 12.44 -4.56
C ALA A 304 -10.28 11.21 -4.12
N PHE A 305 -11.00 11.31 -2.99
CA PHE A 305 -11.74 10.18 -2.42
C PHE A 305 -13.15 10.57 -2.01
N SER A 306 -14.13 9.72 -2.27
CA SER A 306 -15.45 9.96 -1.70
C SER A 306 -15.41 9.88 -0.17
N ARG A 307 -16.29 10.64 0.50
CA ARG A 307 -16.42 10.58 1.97
C ARG A 307 -16.74 9.17 2.46
N LYS A 308 -17.57 8.43 1.69
CA LYS A 308 -17.84 7.01 1.97
C LYS A 308 -16.57 6.19 2.01
N PHE A 309 -15.73 6.27 0.96
CA PHE A 309 -14.47 5.53 0.90
C PHE A 309 -13.54 5.85 2.08
N LEU A 310 -13.48 7.12 2.48
CA LEU A 310 -12.70 7.52 3.66
C LEU A 310 -13.26 6.93 4.96
N MET A 311 -14.60 6.84 5.09
CA MET A 311 -15.25 6.16 6.23
C MET A 311 -15.02 4.65 6.18
N ASP A 312 -15.07 4.02 5.00
CA ASP A 312 -14.73 2.62 4.82
C ASP A 312 -13.32 2.32 5.31
N LEU A 313 -12.35 3.11 4.88
CA LEU A 313 -10.93 2.98 5.26
C LEU A 313 -10.74 3.03 6.77
N VAL A 314 -11.22 4.10 7.41
CA VAL A 314 -11.01 4.28 8.86
C VAL A 314 -11.79 3.23 9.67
N SER A 315 -12.96 2.80 9.16
CA SER A 315 -13.77 1.74 9.77
C SER A 315 -13.08 0.38 9.66
N ILE A 316 -12.49 0.03 8.51
CA ILE A 316 -11.70 -1.20 8.37
C ILE A 316 -10.59 -1.23 9.42
N TYR A 317 -9.79 -0.17 9.55
CA TYR A 317 -8.73 -0.11 10.57
C TYR A 317 -9.27 -0.23 11.99
N TRP A 318 -10.37 0.44 12.30
CA TRP A 318 -10.96 0.44 13.64
C TRP A 318 -11.59 -0.90 14.01
N LEU A 319 -12.48 -1.40 13.15
CA LEU A 319 -13.30 -2.60 13.42
C LEU A 319 -12.48 -3.90 13.42
N THR A 320 -11.32 -3.89 12.75
CA THR A 320 -10.39 -5.04 12.71
C THR A 320 -9.24 -4.92 13.70
N ASP A 321 -9.18 -3.85 14.50
CA ASP A 321 -8.10 -3.58 15.45
C ASP A 321 -6.71 -3.58 14.80
N SER A 322 -6.61 -3.22 13.50
CA SER A 322 -5.39 -3.43 12.71
C SER A 322 -4.38 -2.27 12.74
N PHE A 323 -4.71 -1.13 13.37
CA PHE A 323 -3.80 0.00 13.39
C PHE A 323 -2.47 -0.33 14.10
N PHE A 324 -2.54 -0.90 15.31
CA PHE A 324 -1.33 -1.13 16.13
C PHE A 324 -0.38 -2.14 15.49
N THR A 325 -0.91 -3.17 14.84
CA THR A 325 -0.12 -4.17 14.12
C THR A 325 0.51 -3.58 12.87
N SER A 326 -0.24 -2.77 12.12
CA SER A 326 0.23 -2.09 10.91
C SER A 326 1.33 -1.07 11.20
N ALA A 327 1.23 -0.33 12.30
CA ALA A 327 2.26 0.63 12.71
C ALA A 327 3.57 -0.08 13.09
N ARG A 328 3.52 -1.27 13.74
CA ARG A 328 4.70 -2.07 14.11
C ARG A 328 5.47 -2.62 12.92
N TRP A 329 4.84 -2.72 11.74
CA TRP A 329 5.53 -3.10 10.50
C TRP A 329 6.73 -2.21 10.19
N TYR A 330 6.62 -0.90 10.41
CA TYR A 330 7.72 0.03 10.23
C TYR A 330 8.90 -0.32 11.12
N TRP A 331 8.64 -0.61 12.40
CA TRP A 331 9.69 -0.98 13.35
C TRP A 331 10.47 -2.21 12.87
N HIS A 332 9.80 -3.25 12.41
CA HIS A 332 10.43 -4.48 11.91
C HIS A 332 11.07 -4.29 10.54
N THR A 333 10.35 -3.67 9.59
CA THR A 333 10.84 -3.50 8.20
C THR A 333 12.16 -2.73 8.16
N PHE A 334 12.27 -1.65 8.92
CA PHE A 334 13.50 -0.83 8.91
C PHE A 334 14.66 -1.41 9.73
N ARG A 335 14.44 -2.51 10.46
CA ARG A 335 15.48 -3.24 11.20
C ARG A 335 15.81 -4.61 10.62
N THR A 336 15.05 -5.04 9.63
CA THR A 336 15.29 -6.32 8.97
C THR A 336 16.33 -6.15 7.86
N LYS A 337 17.35 -7.02 7.88
CA LYS A 337 18.32 -7.09 6.80
C LYS A 337 17.69 -7.77 5.59
N ILE A 338 17.76 -7.10 4.44
CA ILE A 338 17.34 -7.68 3.17
C ILE A 338 18.51 -8.52 2.63
N GLU A 339 18.31 -9.82 2.51
CA GLU A 339 19.29 -10.71 1.91
C GLU A 339 19.35 -10.49 0.38
N PRO A 340 20.55 -10.59 -0.22
CA PRO A 340 20.67 -10.48 -1.69
C PRO A 340 19.92 -11.63 -2.37
N PRO A 341 19.47 -11.42 -3.63
CA PRO A 341 18.78 -12.48 -4.37
C PRO A 341 19.67 -13.71 -4.57
N LYS A 342 19.07 -14.91 -4.46
CA LYS A 342 19.76 -16.19 -4.64
C LYS A 342 20.32 -16.33 -6.07
N ASN A 343 19.61 -15.78 -7.06
CA ASN A 343 20.02 -15.72 -8.44
C ASN A 343 20.00 -14.27 -8.96
N PRO A 344 21.08 -13.48 -8.74
CA PRO A 344 21.10 -12.08 -9.12
C PRO A 344 20.92 -11.83 -10.63
N THR A 345 21.41 -12.75 -11.48
CA THR A 345 21.29 -12.64 -12.92
C THR A 345 19.83 -12.74 -13.34
N LEU A 346 19.14 -13.81 -12.94
CA LEU A 346 17.73 -14.00 -13.25
C LEU A 346 16.85 -12.92 -12.65
N ALA A 347 17.15 -12.50 -11.42
CA ALA A 347 16.43 -11.42 -10.76
C ALA A 347 16.52 -10.08 -11.53
N LYS A 348 17.64 -9.82 -12.19
CA LYS A 348 17.83 -8.64 -13.04
C LYS A 348 17.04 -8.72 -14.37
N GLU A 349 16.71 -9.89 -14.83
CA GLU A 349 15.99 -10.13 -16.09
C GLU A 349 14.48 -9.99 -15.95
N ILE A 350 13.94 -9.98 -14.71
CA ILE A 350 12.51 -9.86 -14.48
C ILE A 350 11.98 -8.56 -15.06
N PRO A 351 10.98 -8.60 -15.97
CA PRO A 351 10.37 -7.42 -16.54
C PRO A 351 9.78 -6.50 -15.47
N LEU A 352 10.17 -5.23 -15.52
CA LEU A 352 9.70 -4.20 -14.61
C LEU A 352 8.88 -3.16 -15.36
N GLY A 353 7.68 -2.86 -14.83
CA GLY A 353 6.85 -1.72 -15.20
C GLY A 353 6.70 -0.77 -14.03
N ILE A 354 6.80 0.54 -14.30
CA ILE A 354 6.61 1.58 -13.29
C ILE A 354 5.65 2.63 -13.83
N ALA A 355 4.63 2.97 -13.02
CA ALA A 355 3.80 4.14 -13.18
C ALA A 355 4.21 5.20 -12.15
N VAL A 356 4.46 6.42 -12.60
CA VAL A 356 4.82 7.56 -11.77
C VAL A 356 3.66 8.53 -11.73
N SER A 357 3.15 8.79 -10.54
CA SER A 357 2.10 9.80 -10.31
C SER A 357 2.71 11.14 -9.93
N PRO A 358 2.18 12.29 -10.44
CA PRO A 358 2.81 13.60 -10.25
C PRO A 358 2.77 14.11 -8.80
N LYS A 359 1.93 13.52 -7.94
CA LYS A 359 1.81 13.91 -6.52
C LYS A 359 2.19 12.79 -5.55
N ASP A 360 2.95 11.79 -6.01
CA ASP A 360 3.47 10.74 -5.13
C ASP A 360 4.53 11.30 -4.15
N LEU A 361 4.93 10.46 -3.21
CA LEU A 361 5.89 10.77 -2.14
C LEU A 361 7.33 10.51 -2.52
N VAL A 362 7.57 9.53 -3.39
CA VAL A 362 8.89 9.03 -3.71
C VAL A 362 9.09 9.04 -5.21
N TYR A 363 10.14 9.71 -5.64
CA TYR A 363 10.57 9.71 -7.04
C TYR A 363 11.97 9.11 -7.13
N THR A 364 12.18 8.25 -8.11
CA THR A 364 13.50 7.71 -8.45
C THR A 364 13.80 8.08 -9.88
N PRO A 365 14.99 8.64 -10.19
CA PRO A 365 15.37 8.97 -11.56
C PRO A 365 15.23 7.75 -12.46
N LYS A 366 14.56 7.90 -13.61
CA LYS A 366 14.32 6.81 -14.57
C LYS A 366 15.61 6.11 -14.97
N LYS A 367 16.66 6.89 -15.27
CA LYS A 367 17.97 6.36 -15.63
C LYS A 367 18.54 5.42 -14.58
N MET A 368 18.36 5.75 -13.29
CA MET A 368 18.85 4.91 -12.20
C MET A 368 18.08 3.57 -12.14
N VAL A 369 16.81 3.56 -12.48
CA VAL A 369 16.03 2.32 -12.61
C VAL A 369 16.52 1.49 -13.79
N GLU A 370 16.71 2.10 -14.96
CA GLU A 370 17.18 1.43 -16.18
C GLU A 370 18.58 0.78 -16.00
N GLU A 371 19.46 1.39 -15.23
CA GLU A 371 20.78 0.85 -14.93
C GLU A 371 20.74 -0.39 -14.02
N ASN A 372 19.69 -0.53 -13.20
CA ASN A 372 19.64 -1.53 -12.13
C ASN A 372 18.57 -2.62 -12.31
N ALA A 373 17.65 -2.47 -13.28
CA ALA A 373 16.54 -3.39 -13.50
C ALA A 373 16.18 -3.50 -14.99
N ASN A 374 15.45 -4.54 -15.36
CA ASN A 374 14.89 -4.72 -16.71
C ASN A 374 13.62 -3.87 -16.88
N LEU A 375 13.78 -2.56 -16.93
CA LEU A 375 12.69 -1.62 -17.13
C LEU A 375 12.19 -1.67 -18.57
N ILE A 376 11.01 -2.27 -18.80
CA ILE A 376 10.39 -2.37 -20.14
C ILE A 376 9.14 -1.50 -20.31
N HIS A 377 8.69 -0.89 -19.22
CA HIS A 377 7.52 -0.02 -19.21
C HIS A 377 7.70 1.10 -18.19
N TRP A 378 7.50 2.32 -18.63
CA TRP A 378 7.54 3.52 -17.82
C TRP A 378 6.43 4.46 -18.26
N THR A 379 5.56 4.83 -17.35
CA THR A 379 4.46 5.76 -17.60
C THR A 379 4.48 6.87 -16.56
N GLU A 380 4.41 8.09 -17.02
CA GLU A 380 4.16 9.27 -16.19
C GLU A 380 2.68 9.62 -16.33
N HIS A 381 1.94 9.46 -15.24
CA HIS A 381 0.52 9.79 -15.23
C HIS A 381 0.32 11.31 -15.24
N PRO A 382 -0.74 11.81 -15.90
CA PRO A 382 -1.01 13.26 -15.96
C PRO A 382 -1.54 13.82 -14.64
N ARG A 383 -2.05 12.95 -13.75
CA ARG A 383 -2.61 13.26 -12.44
C ARG A 383 -2.52 12.05 -11.51
N GLY A 384 -2.87 12.27 -10.24
CA GLY A 384 -2.85 11.24 -9.20
C GLY A 384 -1.69 11.40 -8.22
N GLY A 385 -1.83 10.77 -7.08
CA GLY A 385 -0.87 10.75 -5.98
C GLY A 385 -0.44 9.35 -5.60
N HIS A 386 -0.23 9.17 -4.31
CA HIS A 386 0.32 7.94 -3.74
C HIS A 386 -0.63 6.73 -3.81
N PHE A 387 -1.95 6.97 -3.84
CA PHE A 387 -2.96 5.92 -3.74
C PHE A 387 -3.54 5.56 -5.12
N GLY A 388 -2.70 5.40 -6.12
CA GLY A 388 -3.04 5.28 -7.53
C GLY A 388 -4.32 4.48 -7.86
N PRO A 389 -4.49 3.21 -7.40
CA PRO A 389 -5.70 2.42 -7.70
C PRO A 389 -7.00 3.03 -7.15
N ALA A 390 -6.93 3.72 -6.01
CA ALA A 390 -8.10 4.36 -5.39
C ALA A 390 -8.38 5.76 -5.94
N GLU A 391 -7.31 6.54 -6.27
CA GLU A 391 -7.42 7.89 -6.81
C GLU A 391 -7.78 7.89 -8.28
N GLU A 392 -7.08 7.10 -9.08
CA GLU A 392 -7.11 7.09 -10.55
C GLU A 392 -7.26 5.67 -11.10
N PRO A 393 -8.37 4.98 -10.80
CA PRO A 393 -8.55 3.57 -11.16
C PRO A 393 -8.45 3.31 -12.66
N GLU A 394 -8.96 4.22 -13.51
CA GLU A 394 -8.92 4.05 -14.96
C GLU A 394 -7.48 4.12 -15.50
N LEU A 395 -6.68 5.08 -15.01
CA LEU A 395 -5.26 5.18 -15.38
C LEU A 395 -4.49 3.94 -14.95
N PHE A 396 -4.72 3.47 -13.72
CA PHE A 396 -4.12 2.24 -13.20
C PHE A 396 -4.48 1.02 -14.05
N ILE A 397 -5.77 0.82 -14.35
CA ILE A 397 -6.27 -0.31 -15.15
C ILE A 397 -5.67 -0.32 -16.55
N GLU A 398 -5.66 0.85 -17.21
CA GLU A 398 -5.13 0.96 -18.57
C GLU A 398 -3.63 0.66 -18.59
N ASP A 399 -2.89 1.21 -17.64
CA ASP A 399 -1.43 1.11 -17.62
C ASP A 399 -0.94 -0.30 -17.26
N ILE A 400 -1.51 -0.93 -16.23
CA ILE A 400 -1.16 -2.29 -15.85
C ILE A 400 -1.47 -3.31 -16.98
N ARG A 401 -2.57 -3.11 -17.71
CA ARG A 401 -2.88 -3.89 -18.90
C ARG A 401 -1.84 -3.69 -20.01
N LYS A 402 -1.44 -2.45 -20.30
CA LYS A 402 -0.40 -2.14 -21.31
C LYS A 402 0.93 -2.83 -20.98
N PHE A 403 1.30 -2.84 -19.71
CA PHE A 403 2.51 -3.51 -19.29
C PHE A 403 2.42 -5.02 -19.49
N PHE A 404 1.42 -5.68 -18.92
CA PHE A 404 1.32 -7.13 -18.95
C PHE A 404 0.95 -7.72 -20.32
N ARG A 405 0.37 -6.94 -21.25
CA ARG A 405 0.18 -7.38 -22.65
C ARG A 405 1.50 -7.76 -23.34
N LYS A 406 2.60 -7.15 -22.93
CA LYS A 406 3.93 -7.47 -23.48
C LYS A 406 4.49 -8.80 -22.98
N LEU A 407 3.84 -9.39 -21.97
CA LEU A 407 4.32 -10.57 -21.24
C LEU A 407 3.37 -11.77 -21.34
N ARG A 408 2.28 -11.65 -22.09
CA ARG A 408 1.30 -12.71 -22.39
C ARG A 408 1.77 -13.64 -23.50
#